data_0517b834350f814017ed8e0bb96a1455
#
_entry.id   0517b834350f814017ed8e0bb96a1455
#
_cell.length_a   1.000
_cell.length_b   1.000
_cell.length_c   1.000
_cell.angle_alpha   90.00
_cell.angle_beta   90.00
_cell.angle_gamma   90.00
#
_symmetry.space_group_name_H-M   'P 1'
#
loop_
_entity.id
_entity.type
_entity.pdbx_description
1 polymer ?
#
loop_
_entity_poly.entity_id
_entity_poly.type
_entity_poly.pdbx_seq_one_letter_code
_entity_poly.pdbx_strand_id
1 'polypeptide(L)'
;MVSPSAADAGWRGVKSAMGWLRLARRLAPYVAIVAAGGALLATSPLGGDFAWSDAPRHALNGAFLKDLIAAMPRHPVAWAESYYLQYPSLSILFYPPLFYVFEATVFAVLGVTQFAAQATVVLFYTLLGFGIYRLTRLWASRPAALGAALMLMGMPEVALWGRQVMLDIPAMAWLVWGIYAFARFLKFDRGRDLALAAALLLAALYTKYNVAFVVVPLMSTLIAGRGRLVLRDRRLWWTVGAAAIGALPAIGLLLTFGSANLQSAADLSGELPRWSLVAWSFYPALLPQIVGWPVLGLAAAGLVALIAGRIPALKGWPTWLLIGWTVIGYVFFTAIAVREPRHLMTALPPLAVLAACALDRLLPRRTGGLVALAVGAGVLAWTVAYEPVPTVIGYKQMADYVAESVPANARVLFSGYRDGNFVFGLRTREDRRDITTIRADKLLLRIAIERRRGVGEADYSQAQIAALIRNLGIDLIVAQDSFWADLAEMRRLAAVLSGPDFAPAAHFSIGGTMGRTDKSFTIYRPNYPVEQKSRTLELDMPIFGGKIGGQLR
;
A
#
# COMPACT_ATOMS: atom_id res chain seq x y z
N MET A 1 29.54 -11.22 61.28
CA MET A 1 29.05 -10.89 59.91
C MET A 1 30.25 -10.73 58.99
N VAL A 2 30.48 -11.68 58.12
CA VAL A 2 31.60 -11.64 57.15
C VAL A 2 31.17 -10.73 56.01
N SER A 3 31.86 -9.60 55.80
CA SER A 3 31.62 -8.72 54.66
C SER A 3 31.95 -9.46 53.33
N PRO A 4 31.14 -9.32 52.27
CA PRO A 4 31.46 -9.93 50.96
C PRO A 4 32.81 -9.39 50.48
N SER A 5 33.69 -10.30 50.03
CA SER A 5 35.02 -9.92 49.59
C SER A 5 34.96 -9.08 48.27
N ALA A 6 35.91 -8.17 48.07
CA ALA A 6 36.01 -7.36 46.84
C ALA A 6 36.03 -8.21 45.56
N ALA A 7 36.46 -9.47 45.64
CA ALA A 7 36.41 -10.46 44.58
C ALA A 7 34.98 -10.79 44.16
N ASP A 8 34.02 -10.93 45.11
CA ASP A 8 32.60 -11.24 44.78
C ASP A 8 31.87 -10.05 44.12
N ALA A 9 32.27 -8.82 44.41
CA ALA A 9 31.76 -7.62 43.76
C ALA A 9 32.26 -7.52 42.31
N GLY A 10 33.54 -7.82 42.06
CA GLY A 10 34.14 -7.87 40.72
C GLY A 10 33.49 -8.94 39.81
N TRP A 11 33.26 -10.15 40.36
CA TRP A 11 32.61 -11.25 39.63
C TRP A 11 31.14 -10.95 39.29
N ARG A 12 30.40 -10.26 40.13
CA ARG A 12 29.01 -9.80 39.85
C ARG A 12 29.00 -8.73 38.75
N GLY A 13 29.93 -7.79 38.77
CA GLY A 13 30.09 -6.78 37.71
C GLY A 13 30.40 -7.39 36.35
N VAL A 14 31.31 -8.35 36.29
CA VAL A 14 31.68 -9.07 35.02
C VAL A 14 30.50 -9.90 34.50
N LYS A 15 29.76 -10.62 35.35
CA LYS A 15 28.56 -11.37 34.94
C LYS A 15 27.46 -10.44 34.43
N SER A 16 27.27 -9.28 35.04
CA SER A 16 26.33 -8.23 34.62
C SER A 16 26.74 -7.67 33.24
N ALA A 17 28.00 -7.27 33.06
CA ALA A 17 28.51 -6.76 31.78
C ALA A 17 28.37 -7.78 30.64
N MET A 18 28.69 -9.05 30.90
CA MET A 18 28.47 -10.13 29.92
C MET A 18 26.99 -10.36 29.61
N GLY A 19 26.10 -10.16 30.57
CA GLY A 19 24.65 -10.19 30.40
C GLY A 19 24.18 -9.10 29.42
N TRP A 20 24.59 -7.87 29.66
CA TRP A 20 24.28 -6.72 28.80
C TRP A 20 24.83 -6.87 27.38
N LEU A 21 26.06 -7.35 27.23
CA LEU A 21 26.64 -7.63 25.90
C LEU A 21 25.87 -8.71 25.13
N ARG A 22 25.40 -9.75 25.81
CA ARG A 22 24.55 -10.79 25.19
C ARG A 22 23.21 -10.23 24.77
N LEU A 23 22.58 -9.39 25.60
CA LEU A 23 21.32 -8.72 25.29
C LEU A 23 21.49 -7.76 24.09
N ALA A 24 22.49 -6.90 24.11
CA ALA A 24 22.82 -5.98 23.04
C ALA A 24 23.01 -6.71 21.70
N ARG A 25 23.80 -7.80 21.69
CA ARG A 25 23.97 -8.65 20.49
C ARG A 25 22.70 -9.31 20.01
N ARG A 26 21.72 -9.58 20.89
CA ARG A 26 20.40 -10.13 20.49
C ARG A 26 19.50 -9.05 19.90
N LEU A 27 19.55 -7.83 20.42
CA LEU A 27 18.69 -6.72 20.00
C LEU A 27 19.22 -5.97 18.77
N ALA A 28 20.56 -5.96 18.57
CA ALA A 28 21.20 -5.22 17.47
C ALA A 28 20.54 -5.40 16.09
N PRO A 29 20.16 -6.61 15.63
CA PRO A 29 19.48 -6.76 14.34
C PRO A 29 18.14 -6.03 14.28
N TYR A 30 17.37 -6.03 15.36
CA TYR A 30 16.07 -5.37 15.43
C TYR A 30 16.24 -3.85 15.44
N VAL A 31 17.21 -3.34 16.20
CA VAL A 31 17.56 -1.91 16.20
C VAL A 31 18.00 -1.44 14.82
N ALA A 32 18.83 -2.22 14.11
CA ALA A 32 19.25 -1.90 12.75
C ALA A 32 18.06 -1.83 11.77
N ILE A 33 17.11 -2.75 11.87
CA ILE A 33 15.90 -2.76 11.04
C ILE A 33 14.97 -1.58 11.37
N VAL A 34 14.82 -1.23 12.66
CA VAL A 34 14.06 -0.02 13.06
C VAL A 34 14.75 1.24 12.53
N ALA A 35 16.08 1.32 12.62
CA ALA A 35 16.84 2.44 12.06
C ALA A 35 16.67 2.55 10.54
N ALA A 36 16.65 1.42 9.82
CA ALA A 36 16.35 1.38 8.38
C ALA A 36 14.93 1.92 8.08
N GLY A 37 13.92 1.53 8.85
CA GLY A 37 12.58 2.08 8.75
C GLY A 37 12.54 3.59 9.03
N GLY A 38 13.23 4.04 10.07
CA GLY A 38 13.36 5.46 10.41
C GLY A 38 14.04 6.29 9.30
N ALA A 39 15.10 5.76 8.70
CA ALA A 39 15.77 6.40 7.56
C ALA A 39 14.84 6.52 6.34
N LEU A 40 14.03 5.49 6.07
CA LEU A 40 13.04 5.52 5.00
C LEU A 40 11.97 6.58 5.27
N LEU A 41 11.44 6.67 6.48
CA LEU A 41 10.46 7.69 6.87
C LEU A 41 11.03 9.10 6.72
N ALA A 42 12.27 9.32 7.16
CA ALA A 42 12.95 10.60 7.08
C ALA A 42 13.18 11.10 5.63
N THR A 43 13.22 10.17 4.67
CA THR A 43 13.38 10.47 3.23
C THR A 43 12.08 10.35 2.44
N SER A 44 10.94 10.11 3.12
CA SER A 44 9.62 10.09 2.50
C SER A 44 9.11 11.52 2.20
N PRO A 45 8.32 11.72 1.14
CA PRO A 45 7.67 13.01 0.90
C PRO A 45 6.54 13.21 1.93
N LEU A 46 6.68 14.21 2.79
CA LEU A 46 5.76 14.48 3.91
C LEU A 46 5.12 15.87 3.84
N GLY A 47 5.13 16.51 2.67
CA GLY A 47 4.62 17.87 2.45
C GLY A 47 3.10 18.01 2.37
N GLY A 48 2.34 16.96 2.61
CA GLY A 48 0.87 16.98 2.61
C GLY A 48 0.21 16.40 1.35
N ASP A 49 0.96 16.23 0.23
CA ASP A 49 0.45 15.70 -1.03
C ASP A 49 1.07 14.35 -1.38
N PHE A 50 0.27 13.47 -1.96
CA PHE A 50 0.68 12.14 -2.37
C PHE A 50 1.01 12.11 -3.86
N ALA A 51 2.14 11.51 -4.21
CA ALA A 51 2.53 11.38 -5.61
C ALA A 51 1.64 10.38 -6.39
N TRP A 52 1.18 9.31 -5.74
CA TRP A 52 0.34 8.28 -6.34
C TRP A 52 -1.14 8.55 -6.11
N SER A 53 -1.99 8.39 -7.13
CA SER A 53 -3.41 8.74 -7.08
C SER A 53 -4.24 7.92 -6.08
N ASP A 54 -3.84 6.67 -5.80
CA ASP A 54 -4.53 5.81 -4.84
C ASP A 54 -4.14 6.10 -3.39
N ALA A 55 -2.94 6.66 -3.16
CA ALA A 55 -2.40 6.87 -1.83
C ALA A 55 -3.30 7.76 -0.93
N PRO A 56 -3.80 8.92 -1.38
CA PRO A 56 -4.73 9.71 -0.57
C PRO A 56 -6.06 9.02 -0.34
N ARG A 57 -6.50 8.12 -1.25
CA ARG A 57 -7.71 7.31 -1.07
C ARG A 57 -7.53 6.28 0.04
N HIS A 58 -6.36 5.64 0.13
CA HIS A 58 -6.02 4.75 1.25
C HIS A 58 -6.03 5.53 2.57
N ALA A 59 -5.40 6.70 2.63
CA ALA A 59 -5.41 7.55 3.82
C ALA A 59 -6.84 8.01 4.19
N LEU A 60 -7.70 8.34 3.22
CA LEU A 60 -9.11 8.65 3.46
C LEU A 60 -9.89 7.45 4.03
N ASN A 61 -9.59 6.23 3.58
CA ASN A 61 -10.21 5.01 4.10
C ASN A 61 -9.86 4.79 5.58
N GLY A 62 -8.60 5.04 5.97
CA GLY A 62 -8.19 5.02 7.38
C GLY A 62 -8.86 6.11 8.22
N ALA A 63 -8.97 7.33 7.69
CA ALA A 63 -9.68 8.42 8.33
C ALA A 63 -11.18 8.12 8.49
N PHE A 64 -11.80 7.53 7.47
CA PHE A 64 -13.18 7.06 7.53
C PHE A 64 -13.39 6.05 8.65
N LEU A 65 -12.54 5.03 8.77
CA LEU A 65 -12.66 4.03 9.84
C LEU A 65 -12.44 4.63 11.22
N LYS A 66 -11.47 5.53 11.39
CA LYS A 66 -11.29 6.28 12.64
C LYS A 66 -12.57 7.01 13.03
N ASP A 67 -13.18 7.72 12.08
CA ASP A 67 -14.37 8.52 12.31
C ASP A 67 -15.61 7.65 12.55
N LEU A 68 -15.75 6.52 11.83
CA LEU A 68 -16.83 5.55 12.01
C LEU A 68 -16.79 4.93 13.41
N ILE A 69 -15.60 4.53 13.86
CA ILE A 69 -15.40 3.95 15.20
C ILE A 69 -15.68 5.00 16.29
N ALA A 70 -15.24 6.23 16.10
CA ALA A 70 -15.48 7.31 17.06
C ALA A 70 -16.94 7.74 17.14
N ALA A 71 -17.65 7.77 16.00
CA ALA A 71 -19.04 8.19 15.92
C ALA A 71 -20.04 7.11 16.36
N MET A 72 -19.70 5.81 16.21
CA MET A 72 -20.58 4.65 16.47
C MET A 72 -22.03 4.88 16.04
N PRO A 73 -22.27 5.19 14.75
CA PRO A 73 -23.58 5.62 14.29
C PRO A 73 -24.61 4.50 14.37
N ARG A 74 -25.87 4.83 14.74
CA ARG A 74 -26.97 3.84 14.78
C ARG A 74 -27.30 3.26 13.41
N HIS A 75 -27.08 4.04 12.34
CA HIS A 75 -27.29 3.65 10.94
C HIS A 75 -25.97 3.77 10.16
N PRO A 76 -25.06 2.77 10.26
CA PRO A 76 -23.70 2.88 9.72
C PRO A 76 -23.65 3.02 8.19
N VAL A 77 -24.60 2.42 7.45
CA VAL A 77 -24.65 2.53 5.98
C VAL A 77 -25.01 3.96 5.58
N ALA A 78 -26.10 4.53 6.09
CA ALA A 78 -26.49 5.90 5.78
C ALA A 78 -25.44 6.92 6.23
N TRP A 79 -24.76 6.65 7.34
CA TRP A 79 -23.63 7.48 7.79
C TRP A 79 -22.45 7.41 6.82
N ALA A 80 -22.11 6.21 6.32
CA ALA A 80 -21.05 6.00 5.34
C ALA A 80 -21.36 6.68 4.00
N GLU A 81 -22.61 6.64 3.53
CA GLU A 81 -23.09 7.35 2.35
C GLU A 81 -22.94 8.88 2.53
N SER A 82 -23.39 9.43 3.66
CA SER A 82 -23.19 10.84 3.99
C SER A 82 -21.72 11.23 4.07
N TYR A 83 -20.88 10.37 4.62
CA TYR A 83 -19.41 10.58 4.66
C TYR A 83 -18.81 10.57 3.27
N TYR A 84 -19.27 9.66 2.38
CA TYR A 84 -18.84 9.63 0.98
C TYR A 84 -19.25 10.90 0.24
N LEU A 85 -20.49 11.41 0.45
CA LEU A 85 -20.94 12.64 -0.18
C LEU A 85 -20.12 13.86 0.27
N GLN A 86 -19.58 13.84 1.49
CA GLN A 86 -18.71 14.89 2.00
C GLN A 86 -17.27 14.75 1.48
N TYR A 87 -16.76 13.51 1.39
CA TYR A 87 -15.40 13.18 0.96
C TYR A 87 -15.40 12.19 -0.22
N PRO A 88 -15.75 12.62 -1.44
CA PRO A 88 -16.11 11.74 -2.56
C PRO A 88 -14.92 11.06 -3.25
N SER A 89 -13.81 10.94 -2.56
CA SER A 89 -12.64 10.14 -2.98
C SER A 89 -12.43 8.89 -2.12
N LEU A 90 -13.37 8.61 -1.21
CA LEU A 90 -13.38 7.39 -0.39
C LEU A 90 -13.51 6.14 -1.28
N SER A 91 -12.75 5.09 -0.98
CA SER A 91 -12.73 3.84 -1.74
C SER A 91 -12.73 2.59 -0.84
N ILE A 92 -13.36 2.67 0.33
CA ILE A 92 -13.28 1.67 1.41
C ILE A 92 -13.69 0.24 0.99
N LEU A 93 -14.61 0.09 0.04
CA LEU A 93 -15.10 -1.21 -0.43
C LEU A 93 -14.27 -1.81 -1.56
N PHE A 94 -13.31 -1.06 -2.11
CA PHE A 94 -12.50 -1.51 -3.24
C PHE A 94 -11.43 -2.53 -2.83
N TYR A 95 -10.88 -2.38 -1.62
CA TYR A 95 -9.89 -3.26 -1.02
C TYR A 95 -10.33 -3.79 0.34
N PRO A 96 -9.80 -4.95 0.78
CA PRO A 96 -10.05 -5.45 2.13
C PRO A 96 -9.57 -4.46 3.20
N PRO A 97 -10.26 -4.34 4.35
CA PRO A 97 -10.12 -3.20 5.24
C PRO A 97 -9.00 -3.29 6.29
N LEU A 98 -8.26 -4.41 6.39
CA LEU A 98 -7.37 -4.64 7.54
C LEU A 98 -6.29 -3.56 7.70
N PHE A 99 -5.67 -3.11 6.61
CA PHE A 99 -4.68 -2.03 6.69
C PHE A 99 -5.28 -0.75 7.28
N TYR A 100 -6.49 -0.40 6.89
CA TYR A 100 -7.18 0.82 7.34
C TYR A 100 -7.51 0.79 8.83
N VAL A 101 -7.66 -0.39 9.44
CA VAL A 101 -7.82 -0.54 10.90
C VAL A 101 -6.54 -0.09 11.62
N PHE A 102 -5.37 -0.49 11.13
CA PHE A 102 -4.09 -0.03 11.69
C PHE A 102 -3.88 1.46 11.45
N GLU A 103 -4.19 1.95 10.26
CA GLU A 103 -4.09 3.35 9.90
C GLU A 103 -5.03 4.21 10.77
N ALA A 104 -6.28 3.78 10.98
CA ALA A 104 -7.23 4.43 11.88
C ALA A 104 -6.69 4.51 13.33
N THR A 105 -6.02 3.45 13.79
CA THR A 105 -5.40 3.44 15.12
C THR A 105 -4.27 4.46 15.21
N VAL A 106 -3.41 4.54 14.19
CA VAL A 106 -2.33 5.54 14.15
C VAL A 106 -2.91 6.96 14.04
N PHE A 107 -3.94 7.16 13.23
CA PHE A 107 -4.66 8.44 13.14
C PHE A 107 -5.33 8.86 14.45
N ALA A 108 -5.81 7.93 15.24
CA ALA A 108 -6.37 8.23 16.56
C ALA A 108 -5.33 8.79 17.54
N VAL A 109 -4.05 8.42 17.38
CA VAL A 109 -2.95 8.86 18.24
C VAL A 109 -2.24 10.09 17.68
N LEU A 110 -1.96 10.13 16.38
CA LEU A 110 -1.11 11.15 15.74
C LEU A 110 -1.91 12.20 14.94
N GLY A 111 -3.23 12.09 14.88
CA GLY A 111 -4.08 12.90 14.01
C GLY A 111 -4.08 12.41 12.55
N VAL A 112 -5.07 12.89 11.77
CA VAL A 112 -5.19 12.57 10.34
C VAL A 112 -4.25 13.46 9.55
N THR A 113 -3.09 12.94 9.20
CA THR A 113 -2.04 13.64 8.47
C THR A 113 -1.33 12.69 7.48
N GLN A 114 -0.68 13.24 6.46
CA GLN A 114 0.16 12.44 5.57
C GLN A 114 1.29 11.74 6.34
N PHE A 115 1.89 12.41 7.33
CA PHE A 115 2.91 11.82 8.19
C PHE A 115 2.40 10.55 8.90
N ALA A 116 1.22 10.62 9.51
CA ALA A 116 0.63 9.49 10.24
C ALA A 116 0.30 8.31 9.30
N ALA A 117 -0.25 8.60 8.10
CA ALA A 117 -0.48 7.60 7.06
C ALA A 117 0.83 6.93 6.61
N GLN A 118 1.87 7.73 6.33
CA GLN A 118 3.18 7.23 5.92
C GLN A 118 3.88 6.44 7.05
N ALA A 119 3.78 6.91 8.29
CA ALA A 119 4.30 6.20 9.46
C ALA A 119 3.66 4.81 9.61
N THR A 120 2.38 4.68 9.31
CA THR A 120 1.69 3.37 9.29
C THR A 120 2.34 2.41 8.28
N VAL A 121 2.63 2.86 7.07
CA VAL A 121 3.32 2.02 6.06
C VAL A 121 4.73 1.65 6.55
N VAL A 122 5.46 2.59 7.15
CA VAL A 122 6.83 2.33 7.66
C VAL A 122 6.84 1.35 8.84
N LEU A 123 5.79 1.33 9.67
CA LEU A 123 5.63 0.26 10.68
C LEU A 123 5.57 -1.12 10.00
N PHE A 124 4.80 -1.27 8.93
CA PHE A 124 4.73 -2.53 8.17
C PHE A 124 6.03 -2.83 7.41
N TYR A 125 6.72 -1.83 6.89
CA TYR A 125 8.04 -1.99 6.27
C TYR A 125 9.08 -2.51 7.29
N THR A 126 9.05 -2.00 8.52
CA THR A 126 9.88 -2.49 9.62
C THR A 126 9.49 -3.92 10.02
N LEU A 127 8.18 -4.21 10.08
CA LEU A 127 7.66 -5.56 10.34
C LEU A 127 8.09 -6.55 9.26
N LEU A 128 8.11 -6.12 7.99
CA LEU A 128 8.63 -6.89 6.85
C LEU A 128 10.11 -7.24 7.06
N GLY A 129 10.94 -6.26 7.43
CA GLY A 129 12.36 -6.48 7.74
C GLY A 129 12.56 -7.51 8.86
N PHE A 130 11.78 -7.42 9.94
CA PHE A 130 11.79 -8.44 11.00
C PHE A 130 11.40 -9.82 10.48
N GLY A 131 10.37 -9.90 9.64
CA GLY A 131 9.90 -11.16 9.05
C GLY A 131 10.98 -11.86 8.23
N ILE A 132 11.64 -11.13 7.32
CA ILE A 132 12.76 -11.65 6.49
C ILE A 132 13.95 -12.05 7.36
N TYR A 133 14.33 -11.23 8.33
CA TYR A 133 15.37 -11.60 9.29
C TYR A 133 15.05 -12.93 9.96
N ARG A 134 13.84 -13.11 10.49
CA ARG A 134 13.41 -14.33 11.17
C ARG A 134 13.31 -15.53 10.23
N LEU A 135 12.82 -15.33 9.00
CA LEU A 135 12.74 -16.37 7.97
C LEU A 135 14.15 -16.86 7.58
N THR A 136 15.04 -15.93 7.25
CA THR A 136 16.40 -16.27 6.82
C THR A 136 17.20 -16.93 7.95
N ARG A 137 16.93 -16.58 9.22
CA ARG A 137 17.53 -17.22 10.40
C ARG A 137 17.24 -18.72 10.52
N LEU A 138 16.26 -19.25 9.81
CA LEU A 138 16.04 -20.71 9.76
C LEU A 138 17.17 -21.46 9.07
N TRP A 139 17.94 -20.78 8.18
CA TRP A 139 18.93 -21.41 7.30
C TRP A 139 20.32 -20.75 7.32
N ALA A 140 20.43 -19.50 7.76
CA ALA A 140 21.65 -18.71 7.70
C ALA A 140 22.09 -18.15 9.07
N SER A 141 23.30 -17.62 9.14
CA SER A 141 23.89 -16.95 10.30
C SER A 141 23.12 -15.65 10.63
N ARG A 142 23.34 -15.09 11.84
CA ARG A 142 22.69 -13.82 12.23
C ARG A 142 23.07 -12.66 11.33
N PRO A 143 24.36 -12.41 11.01
CA PRO A 143 24.72 -11.32 10.13
C PRO A 143 24.13 -11.50 8.72
N ALA A 144 24.16 -12.72 8.15
CA ALA A 144 23.58 -12.98 6.84
C ALA A 144 22.07 -12.75 6.81
N ALA A 145 21.36 -13.14 7.87
CA ALA A 145 19.94 -12.91 7.96
C ALA A 145 19.59 -11.41 8.07
N LEU A 146 20.40 -10.63 8.80
CA LEU A 146 20.25 -9.18 8.80
C LEU A 146 20.58 -8.59 7.41
N GLY A 147 21.61 -9.09 6.75
CA GLY A 147 21.93 -8.74 5.37
C GLY A 147 20.76 -8.99 4.43
N ALA A 148 20.09 -10.16 4.52
CA ALA A 148 18.88 -10.45 3.73
C ALA A 148 17.76 -9.44 3.98
N ALA A 149 17.52 -9.07 5.26
CA ALA A 149 16.49 -8.09 5.60
C ALA A 149 16.80 -6.72 4.99
N LEU A 150 18.06 -6.26 5.13
CA LEU A 150 18.50 -4.98 4.56
C LEU A 150 18.54 -5.01 3.02
N MET A 151 18.91 -6.13 2.39
CA MET A 151 18.84 -6.30 0.93
C MET A 151 17.39 -6.16 0.45
N LEU A 152 16.40 -6.84 1.07
CA LEU A 152 15.01 -6.70 0.67
C LEU A 152 14.50 -5.28 0.90
N MET A 153 14.75 -4.72 2.08
CA MET A 153 14.37 -3.34 2.40
C MET A 153 15.01 -2.33 1.46
N GLY A 154 16.23 -2.58 0.99
CA GLY A 154 16.96 -1.73 0.06
C GLY A 154 16.69 -2.01 -1.43
N MET A 155 15.87 -3.01 -1.80
CA MET A 155 15.46 -3.15 -3.21
C MET A 155 14.74 -1.87 -3.65
N PRO A 156 15.09 -1.26 -4.81
CA PRO A 156 14.54 0.02 -5.25
C PRO A 156 13.01 0.08 -5.18
N GLU A 157 12.33 -0.92 -5.75
CA GLU A 157 10.87 -0.98 -5.77
C GLU A 157 10.28 -1.13 -4.36
N VAL A 158 10.88 -1.94 -3.49
CA VAL A 158 10.41 -2.13 -2.10
C VAL A 158 10.59 -0.85 -1.28
N ALA A 159 11.70 -0.16 -1.44
CA ALA A 159 11.95 1.11 -0.77
C ALA A 159 11.08 2.24 -1.31
N LEU A 160 10.80 2.28 -2.62
CA LEU A 160 9.90 3.24 -3.24
C LEU A 160 8.49 3.12 -2.64
N TRP A 161 7.92 1.90 -2.65
CA TRP A 161 6.57 1.68 -2.11
C TRP A 161 6.51 1.71 -0.58
N GLY A 162 7.64 1.53 0.09
CA GLY A 162 7.76 1.84 1.52
C GLY A 162 7.62 3.33 1.84
N ARG A 163 7.79 4.23 0.85
CA ARG A 163 7.62 5.68 0.94
C ARG A 163 6.30 6.18 0.33
N GLN A 164 5.37 5.29 0.05
CA GLN A 164 4.05 5.60 -0.49
C GLN A 164 2.96 4.93 0.36
N VAL A 165 1.84 5.61 0.55
CA VAL A 165 0.71 5.06 1.31
C VAL A 165 -0.07 4.09 0.44
N MET A 166 0.46 2.85 0.35
CA MET A 166 -0.08 1.78 -0.50
C MET A 166 -0.14 0.46 0.27
N LEU A 167 -0.96 -0.46 -0.22
CA LEU A 167 -1.22 -1.76 0.44
C LEU A 167 -0.14 -2.82 0.20
N ASP A 168 0.80 -2.58 -0.71
CA ASP A 168 1.79 -3.57 -1.16
C ASP A 168 2.73 -4.00 -0.03
N ILE A 169 3.31 -3.03 0.68
CA ILE A 169 4.22 -3.28 1.80
C ILE A 169 3.48 -3.93 2.99
N PRO A 170 2.31 -3.44 3.44
CA PRO A 170 1.54 -4.12 4.48
C PRO A 170 1.19 -5.57 4.14
N ALA A 171 0.72 -5.83 2.91
CA ALA A 171 0.38 -7.18 2.48
C ALA A 171 1.60 -8.11 2.44
N MET A 172 2.75 -7.61 1.93
CA MET A 172 4.00 -8.35 1.90
C MET A 172 4.54 -8.64 3.31
N ALA A 173 4.37 -7.72 4.26
CA ALA A 173 4.76 -7.95 5.65
C ALA A 173 4.00 -9.12 6.26
N TRP A 174 2.68 -9.13 6.16
CA TRP A 174 1.86 -10.25 6.63
C TRP A 174 2.20 -11.56 5.92
N LEU A 175 2.37 -11.51 4.60
CA LEU A 175 2.75 -12.67 3.78
C LEU A 175 4.06 -13.30 4.26
N VAL A 176 5.11 -12.50 4.47
CA VAL A 176 6.42 -12.99 4.93
C VAL A 176 6.33 -13.62 6.32
N TRP A 177 5.58 -13.01 7.24
CA TRP A 177 5.37 -13.58 8.56
C TRP A 177 4.56 -14.88 8.50
N GLY A 178 3.54 -14.96 7.63
CA GLY A 178 2.79 -16.19 7.38
C GLY A 178 3.68 -17.31 6.85
N ILE A 179 4.53 -17.01 5.87
CA ILE A 179 5.50 -17.96 5.32
C ILE A 179 6.56 -18.35 6.36
N TYR A 180 7.01 -17.44 7.20
CA TYR A 180 7.91 -17.78 8.31
C TYR A 180 7.26 -18.76 9.28
N ALA A 181 6.02 -18.53 9.67
CA ALA A 181 5.28 -19.45 10.54
C ALA A 181 5.08 -20.82 9.88
N PHE A 182 4.74 -20.84 8.58
CA PHE A 182 4.63 -22.06 7.79
C PHE A 182 5.96 -22.84 7.69
N ALA A 183 7.08 -22.14 7.42
CA ALA A 183 8.40 -22.74 7.40
C ALA A 183 8.80 -23.34 8.77
N ARG A 184 8.40 -22.69 9.86
CA ARG A 184 8.57 -23.25 11.21
C ARG A 184 7.74 -24.50 11.45
N PHE A 185 6.50 -24.53 10.96
CA PHE A 185 5.67 -25.73 11.01
C PHE A 185 6.35 -26.90 10.31
N LEU A 186 6.87 -26.70 9.09
CA LEU A 186 7.60 -27.73 8.38
C LEU A 186 8.89 -28.17 9.10
N LYS A 187 9.58 -27.24 9.75
CA LYS A 187 10.86 -27.50 10.41
C LYS A 187 10.71 -28.16 11.79
N PHE A 188 9.68 -27.80 12.57
CA PHE A 188 9.55 -28.17 13.98
C PHE A 188 8.27 -28.95 14.30
N ASP A 189 7.41 -29.18 13.32
CA ASP A 189 6.13 -29.91 13.42
C ASP A 189 5.17 -29.41 14.53
N ARG A 190 5.07 -28.10 14.70
CA ARG A 190 4.23 -27.51 15.74
C ARG A 190 2.92 -27.00 15.15
N GLY A 191 1.77 -27.58 15.56
CA GLY A 191 0.44 -27.16 15.07
C GLY A 191 0.12 -25.68 15.30
N ARG A 192 0.62 -25.07 16.39
CA ARG A 192 0.50 -23.62 16.64
C ARG A 192 1.14 -22.76 15.56
N ASP A 193 2.28 -23.21 14.98
CA ASP A 193 2.95 -22.47 13.91
C ASP A 193 2.13 -22.56 12.61
N LEU A 194 1.42 -23.68 12.37
CA LEU A 194 0.48 -23.82 11.25
C LEU A 194 -0.74 -22.90 11.41
N ALA A 195 -1.36 -22.87 12.59
CA ALA A 195 -2.49 -21.98 12.88
C ALA A 195 -2.08 -20.49 12.75
N LEU A 196 -0.89 -20.13 13.26
CA LEU A 196 -0.34 -18.78 13.09
C LEU A 196 -0.09 -18.44 11.62
N ALA A 197 0.41 -19.39 10.81
CA ALA A 197 0.60 -19.21 9.38
C ALA A 197 -0.73 -18.87 8.69
N ALA A 198 -1.79 -19.65 8.97
CA ALA A 198 -3.12 -19.42 8.42
C ALA A 198 -3.67 -18.02 8.81
N ALA A 199 -3.56 -17.65 10.08
CA ALA A 199 -4.02 -16.34 10.55
C ALA A 199 -3.28 -15.17 9.87
N LEU A 200 -1.95 -15.27 9.71
CA LEU A 200 -1.14 -14.23 9.07
C LEU A 200 -1.36 -14.17 7.56
N LEU A 201 -1.59 -15.30 6.90
CA LEU A 201 -1.95 -15.35 5.48
C LEU A 201 -3.34 -14.79 5.22
N LEU A 202 -4.29 -15.04 6.13
CA LEU A 202 -5.58 -14.35 6.12
C LEU A 202 -5.42 -12.85 6.31
N ALA A 203 -4.57 -12.39 7.23
CA ALA A 203 -4.28 -10.97 7.40
C ALA A 203 -3.70 -10.35 6.11
N ALA A 204 -2.83 -11.08 5.39
CA ALA A 204 -2.35 -10.66 4.08
C ALA A 204 -3.49 -10.54 3.07
N LEU A 205 -4.39 -11.52 3.00
CA LEU A 205 -5.58 -11.52 2.13
C LEU A 205 -6.53 -10.36 2.48
N TYR A 206 -6.77 -10.12 3.77
CA TYR A 206 -7.58 -8.99 4.26
C TYR A 206 -6.89 -7.61 4.12
N THR A 207 -5.65 -7.60 3.62
CA THR A 207 -4.95 -6.38 3.21
C THR A 207 -4.97 -6.20 1.69
N LYS A 208 -4.69 -7.26 0.91
CA LYS A 208 -4.67 -7.20 -0.56
C LYS A 208 -4.93 -8.58 -1.17
N TYR A 209 -5.87 -8.67 -2.10
CA TYR A 209 -6.32 -9.94 -2.69
C TYR A 209 -5.23 -10.70 -3.46
N ASN A 210 -4.31 -9.99 -4.11
CA ASN A 210 -3.31 -10.59 -4.99
C ASN A 210 -2.29 -11.50 -4.28
N VAL A 211 -2.23 -11.49 -2.95
CA VAL A 211 -1.40 -12.43 -2.17
C VAL A 211 -1.89 -13.87 -2.24
N ALA A 212 -3.11 -14.10 -2.74
CA ALA A 212 -3.69 -15.44 -2.86
C ALA A 212 -2.86 -16.39 -3.74
N PHE A 213 -2.00 -15.89 -4.63
CA PHE A 213 -1.09 -16.72 -5.43
C PHE A 213 -0.22 -17.64 -4.59
N VAL A 214 0.07 -17.25 -3.33
CA VAL A 214 0.96 -18.00 -2.44
C VAL A 214 0.44 -19.39 -2.05
N VAL A 215 -0.85 -19.62 -2.18
CA VAL A 215 -1.46 -20.93 -1.87
C VAL A 215 -0.79 -22.05 -2.68
N VAL A 216 -0.49 -21.81 -3.96
CA VAL A 216 0.13 -22.82 -4.83
C VAL A 216 1.54 -23.20 -4.37
N PRO A 217 2.50 -22.26 -4.15
CA PRO A 217 3.81 -22.62 -3.64
C PRO A 217 3.80 -23.20 -2.23
N LEU A 218 2.84 -22.83 -1.37
CA LEU A 218 2.72 -23.44 -0.04
C LEU A 218 2.27 -24.89 -0.13
N MET A 219 1.28 -25.19 -0.98
CA MET A 219 0.80 -26.55 -1.19
C MET A 219 1.89 -27.44 -1.81
N SER A 220 2.59 -26.97 -2.86
CA SER A 220 3.70 -27.72 -3.45
C SER A 220 4.83 -27.98 -2.46
N THR A 221 5.17 -26.98 -1.63
CA THR A 221 6.17 -27.11 -0.56
C THR A 221 5.74 -28.11 0.52
N LEU A 222 4.48 -28.11 0.90
CA LEU A 222 3.91 -29.03 1.87
C LEU A 222 4.01 -30.48 1.38
N ILE A 223 3.63 -30.70 0.10
CA ILE A 223 3.74 -32.02 -0.55
C ILE A 223 5.20 -32.47 -0.62
N ALA A 224 6.11 -31.58 -1.03
CA ALA A 224 7.55 -31.90 -1.10
C ALA A 224 8.16 -32.19 0.28
N GLY A 225 7.65 -31.54 1.35
CA GLY A 225 8.17 -31.71 2.71
C GLY A 225 7.60 -32.91 3.47
N ARG A 226 6.35 -33.29 3.20
CA ARG A 226 5.61 -34.32 3.98
C ARG A 226 5.07 -35.48 3.14
N GLY A 227 5.09 -35.37 1.82
CA GLY A 227 4.57 -36.41 0.92
C GLY A 227 3.11 -36.77 1.23
N ARG A 228 2.82 -38.06 1.19
CA ARG A 228 1.45 -38.59 1.47
C ARG A 228 0.94 -38.39 2.92
N LEU A 229 1.82 -38.05 3.88
CA LEU A 229 1.43 -37.77 5.26
C LEU A 229 0.54 -36.53 5.36
N VAL A 230 0.58 -35.63 4.38
CA VAL A 230 -0.32 -34.47 4.25
C VAL A 230 -1.79 -34.90 4.35
N LEU A 231 -2.16 -35.99 3.68
CA LEU A 231 -3.55 -36.48 3.65
C LEU A 231 -4.05 -36.99 5.00
N ARG A 232 -3.14 -37.41 5.88
CA ARG A 232 -3.46 -37.95 7.20
C ARG A 232 -3.33 -36.97 8.35
N ASP A 233 -2.78 -35.80 8.12
CA ASP A 233 -2.61 -34.79 9.18
C ASP A 233 -3.91 -34.01 9.43
N ARG A 234 -4.67 -34.43 10.45
CA ARG A 234 -5.94 -33.78 10.85
C ARG A 234 -5.75 -32.31 11.19
N ARG A 235 -4.61 -31.91 11.76
CA ARG A 235 -4.30 -30.50 12.12
C ARG A 235 -4.30 -29.62 10.87
N LEU A 236 -3.74 -30.14 9.78
CA LEU A 236 -3.72 -29.44 8.49
C LEU A 236 -5.13 -29.20 7.97
N TRP A 237 -5.96 -30.24 7.93
CA TRP A 237 -7.32 -30.13 7.39
C TRP A 237 -8.22 -29.23 8.22
N TRP A 238 -8.11 -29.26 9.55
CA TRP A 238 -8.80 -28.31 10.41
C TRP A 238 -8.33 -26.87 10.17
N THR A 239 -7.03 -26.64 10.01
CA THR A 239 -6.48 -25.31 9.75
C THR A 239 -6.87 -24.80 8.37
N VAL A 240 -6.84 -25.65 7.33
CA VAL A 240 -7.28 -25.29 5.98
C VAL A 240 -8.78 -24.98 5.97
N GLY A 241 -9.60 -25.78 6.63
CA GLY A 241 -11.04 -25.54 6.77
C GLY A 241 -11.33 -24.20 7.46
N ALA A 242 -10.67 -23.94 8.60
CA ALA A 242 -10.79 -22.66 9.30
C ALA A 242 -10.32 -21.47 8.46
N ALA A 243 -9.21 -21.63 7.74
CA ALA A 243 -8.71 -20.57 6.83
C ALA A 243 -9.68 -20.33 5.66
N ALA A 244 -10.26 -21.40 5.09
CA ALA A 244 -11.27 -21.28 4.03
C ALA A 244 -12.52 -20.53 4.52
N ILE A 245 -13.03 -20.89 5.69
CA ILE A 245 -14.15 -20.17 6.32
C ILE A 245 -13.77 -18.73 6.60
N GLY A 246 -12.58 -18.49 7.17
CA GLY A 246 -12.08 -17.14 7.44
C GLY A 246 -11.85 -16.30 6.19
N ALA A 247 -11.67 -16.89 5.01
CA ALA A 247 -11.53 -16.18 3.74
C ALA A 247 -12.88 -15.78 3.11
N LEU A 248 -14.00 -16.44 3.50
CA LEU A 248 -15.32 -16.19 2.90
C LEU A 248 -15.76 -14.72 2.91
N PRO A 249 -15.62 -13.95 4.02
CA PRO A 249 -16.00 -12.55 4.00
C PRO A 249 -15.17 -11.71 3.01
N ALA A 250 -13.85 -11.99 2.88
CA ALA A 250 -13.00 -11.29 1.90
C ALA A 250 -13.38 -11.64 0.45
N ILE A 251 -13.73 -12.91 0.19
CA ILE A 251 -14.24 -13.37 -1.10
C ILE A 251 -15.60 -12.72 -1.38
N GLY A 252 -16.50 -12.69 -0.41
CA GLY A 252 -17.79 -12.01 -0.52
C GLY A 252 -17.64 -10.54 -0.88
N LEU A 253 -16.73 -9.82 -0.19
CA LEU A 253 -16.40 -8.42 -0.47
C LEU A 253 -15.88 -8.25 -1.92
N LEU A 254 -14.98 -9.14 -2.36
CA LEU A 254 -14.44 -9.13 -3.72
C LEU A 254 -15.53 -9.36 -4.77
N LEU A 255 -16.42 -10.32 -4.58
CA LEU A 255 -17.47 -10.66 -5.53
C LEU A 255 -18.57 -9.57 -5.59
N THR A 256 -18.86 -8.92 -4.46
CA THR A 256 -19.92 -7.89 -4.38
C THR A 256 -19.40 -6.52 -4.87
N PHE A 257 -18.21 -6.10 -4.43
CA PHE A 257 -17.70 -4.75 -4.65
C PHE A 257 -16.41 -4.71 -5.47
N GLY A 258 -15.76 -5.85 -5.68
CA GLY A 258 -14.48 -5.95 -6.36
C GLY A 258 -14.58 -6.19 -7.87
N SER A 259 -15.75 -5.98 -8.51
CA SER A 259 -15.93 -6.18 -9.96
C SER A 259 -14.88 -5.43 -10.78
N ALA A 260 -14.55 -4.23 -10.38
CA ALA A 260 -13.50 -3.42 -11.00
C ALA A 260 -12.08 -4.02 -10.84
N ASN A 261 -11.78 -4.64 -9.70
CA ASN A 261 -10.52 -5.39 -9.51
C ASN A 261 -10.48 -6.62 -10.42
N LEU A 262 -11.60 -7.34 -10.51
CA LEU A 262 -11.71 -8.51 -11.38
C LEU A 262 -11.62 -8.13 -12.86
N GLN A 263 -12.30 -7.05 -13.28
CA GLN A 263 -12.20 -6.51 -14.64
C GLN A 263 -10.78 -6.04 -14.95
N SER A 264 -10.10 -5.36 -14.01
CA SER A 264 -8.68 -4.97 -14.18
C SER A 264 -7.77 -6.17 -14.38
N ALA A 265 -8.03 -7.27 -13.71
CA ALA A 265 -7.30 -8.52 -13.89
C ALA A 265 -7.66 -9.22 -15.21
N ALA A 266 -8.88 -9.05 -15.69
CA ALA A 266 -9.43 -9.73 -16.86
C ALA A 266 -9.38 -8.91 -18.16
N ASP A 267 -9.37 -7.57 -18.04
CA ASP A 267 -9.46 -6.66 -19.18
C ASP A 267 -8.26 -6.80 -20.10
N LEU A 268 -8.57 -7.09 -21.36
CA LEU A 268 -7.59 -7.28 -22.44
C LEU A 268 -7.53 -6.06 -23.37
N SER A 269 -8.38 -5.06 -23.15
CA SER A 269 -8.50 -3.90 -24.04
C SER A 269 -7.30 -2.96 -23.88
N GLY A 270 -6.45 -2.92 -24.91
CA GLY A 270 -5.30 -2.00 -25.01
C GLY A 270 -4.01 -2.46 -24.32
N GLU A 271 -4.01 -3.59 -23.64
CA GLU A 271 -2.83 -4.18 -23.03
C GLU A 271 -2.20 -5.26 -23.93
N LEU A 272 -0.94 -5.59 -23.68
CA LEU A 272 -0.24 -6.65 -24.39
C LEU A 272 -0.95 -8.00 -24.23
N PRO A 273 -1.12 -8.81 -25.30
CA PRO A 273 -1.72 -10.13 -25.19
C PRO A 273 -1.04 -10.96 -24.09
N ARG A 274 -1.83 -11.58 -23.22
CA ARG A 274 -1.32 -12.32 -22.04
C ARG A 274 -0.22 -13.33 -22.34
N TRP A 275 -0.33 -13.99 -23.47
CA TRP A 275 0.57 -15.07 -23.88
C TRP A 275 1.63 -14.62 -24.88
N SER A 276 1.79 -13.31 -25.09
CA SER A 276 2.85 -12.77 -25.96
C SER A 276 4.21 -12.82 -25.27
N LEU A 277 5.27 -12.97 -26.06
CA LEU A 277 6.64 -12.90 -25.55
C LEU A 277 6.92 -11.56 -24.84
N VAL A 278 6.36 -10.47 -25.35
CA VAL A 278 6.49 -9.14 -24.75
C VAL A 278 5.89 -9.10 -23.36
N ALA A 279 4.72 -9.70 -23.14
CA ALA A 279 4.10 -9.79 -21.82
C ALA A 279 4.96 -10.61 -20.83
N TRP A 280 5.52 -11.72 -21.28
CA TRP A 280 6.35 -12.60 -20.46
C TRP A 280 7.77 -12.05 -20.24
N SER A 281 8.27 -11.16 -21.08
CA SER A 281 9.54 -10.46 -20.88
C SER A 281 9.41 -9.20 -20.01
N PHE A 282 8.20 -8.71 -19.71
CA PHE A 282 7.99 -7.46 -18.98
C PHE A 282 8.73 -7.40 -17.64
N TYR A 283 8.45 -8.35 -16.74
CA TYR A 283 9.12 -8.38 -15.43
C TYR A 283 10.60 -8.74 -15.52
N PRO A 284 11.04 -9.77 -16.30
CA PRO A 284 12.47 -10.05 -16.50
C PRO A 284 13.28 -8.84 -16.95
N ALA A 285 12.76 -8.05 -17.90
CA ALA A 285 13.43 -6.83 -18.38
C ALA A 285 13.55 -5.74 -17.30
N LEU A 286 12.62 -5.69 -16.36
CA LEU A 286 12.59 -4.71 -15.27
C LEU A 286 13.26 -5.20 -13.98
N LEU A 287 13.63 -6.48 -13.87
CA LEU A 287 14.25 -7.01 -12.64
C LEU A 287 15.43 -6.19 -12.12
N PRO A 288 16.37 -5.69 -12.97
CA PRO A 288 17.46 -4.86 -12.47
C PRO A 288 17.00 -3.56 -11.82
N GLN A 289 15.92 -2.96 -12.30
CA GLN A 289 15.32 -1.74 -11.75
C GLN A 289 14.52 -2.04 -10.47
N ILE A 290 13.81 -3.17 -10.44
CA ILE A 290 12.97 -3.58 -9.30
C ILE A 290 13.82 -4.04 -8.11
N VAL A 291 14.87 -4.84 -8.37
CA VAL A 291 15.66 -5.56 -7.35
C VAL A 291 17.01 -4.88 -7.07
N GLY A 292 17.57 -4.22 -8.07
CA GLY A 292 18.96 -3.73 -8.06
C GLY A 292 19.97 -4.80 -8.47
N TRP A 293 20.95 -4.44 -9.29
CA TRP A 293 21.96 -5.34 -9.83
C TRP A 293 22.73 -6.16 -8.76
N PRO A 294 23.14 -5.59 -7.61
CA PRO A 294 23.89 -6.36 -6.62
C PRO A 294 23.09 -7.53 -6.06
N VAL A 295 21.83 -7.29 -5.70
CA VAL A 295 20.97 -8.33 -5.12
C VAL A 295 20.57 -9.35 -6.18
N LEU A 296 20.25 -8.90 -7.40
CA LEU A 296 19.90 -9.78 -8.51
C LEU A 296 21.05 -10.73 -8.88
N GLY A 297 22.28 -10.21 -9.02
CA GLY A 297 23.46 -11.04 -9.31
C GLY A 297 23.75 -12.05 -8.21
N LEU A 298 23.65 -11.64 -6.94
CA LEU A 298 23.83 -12.55 -5.81
C LEU A 298 22.71 -13.59 -5.69
N ALA A 299 21.47 -13.23 -6.00
CA ALA A 299 20.37 -14.18 -6.03
C ALA A 299 20.54 -15.22 -7.14
N ALA A 300 21.00 -14.79 -8.33
CA ALA A 300 21.34 -15.68 -9.43
C ALA A 300 22.48 -16.65 -9.06
N ALA A 301 23.56 -16.13 -8.45
CA ALA A 301 24.64 -16.96 -7.93
C ALA A 301 24.14 -17.95 -6.85
N GLY A 302 23.20 -17.49 -5.99
CA GLY A 302 22.55 -18.32 -4.99
C GLY A 302 21.71 -19.44 -5.61
N LEU A 303 20.98 -19.15 -6.69
CA LEU A 303 20.22 -20.15 -7.42
C LEU A 303 21.14 -21.20 -8.06
N VAL A 304 22.22 -20.79 -8.72
CA VAL A 304 23.22 -21.70 -9.27
C VAL A 304 23.84 -22.58 -8.18
N ALA A 305 24.22 -21.97 -7.04
CA ALA A 305 24.79 -22.71 -5.91
C ALA A 305 23.76 -23.69 -5.29
N LEU A 306 22.50 -23.34 -5.27
CA LEU A 306 21.41 -24.21 -4.78
C LEU A 306 21.24 -25.42 -5.71
N ILE A 307 21.18 -25.20 -7.02
CA ILE A 307 21.08 -26.28 -8.03
C ILE A 307 22.31 -27.18 -7.97
N ALA A 308 23.49 -26.61 -7.79
CA ALA A 308 24.75 -27.35 -7.62
C ALA A 308 24.87 -28.07 -6.25
N GLY A 309 23.86 -27.99 -5.38
CA GLY A 309 23.85 -28.64 -4.06
C GLY A 309 24.79 -28.01 -3.03
N ARG A 310 25.35 -26.82 -3.31
CA ARG A 310 26.33 -26.13 -2.45
C ARG A 310 25.73 -25.41 -1.25
N ILE A 311 24.37 -25.36 -1.14
CA ILE A 311 23.64 -24.79 0.00
C ILE A 311 22.79 -25.89 0.69
N PRO A 312 23.39 -26.81 1.43
CA PRO A 312 22.68 -27.97 2.02
C PRO A 312 21.52 -27.56 2.93
N ALA A 313 21.62 -26.39 3.58
CA ALA A 313 20.57 -25.89 4.47
C ALA A 313 19.25 -25.58 3.75
N LEU A 314 19.27 -25.38 2.45
CA LEU A 314 18.09 -25.15 1.62
C LEU A 314 17.62 -26.40 0.85
N LYS A 315 18.27 -27.57 1.00
CA LYS A 315 17.88 -28.80 0.31
C LYS A 315 16.50 -29.29 0.77
N GLY A 316 15.72 -29.77 -0.18
CA GLY A 316 14.37 -30.31 0.08
C GLY A 316 13.28 -29.24 0.06
N TRP A 317 12.38 -29.26 1.02
CA TRP A 317 11.24 -28.35 1.05
C TRP A 317 11.59 -26.84 1.02
N PRO A 318 12.74 -26.35 1.58
CA PRO A 318 13.07 -24.92 1.47
C PRO A 318 13.32 -24.49 0.02
N THR A 319 13.89 -25.39 -0.80
CA THR A 319 14.05 -25.12 -2.25
C THR A 319 12.70 -24.91 -2.93
N TRP A 320 11.75 -25.82 -2.69
CA TRP A 320 10.40 -25.73 -3.23
C TRP A 320 9.69 -24.45 -2.79
N LEU A 321 9.87 -24.07 -1.51
CA LEU A 321 9.32 -22.82 -0.98
C LEU A 321 9.86 -21.59 -1.71
N LEU A 322 11.19 -21.44 -1.77
CA LEU A 322 11.82 -20.24 -2.30
C LEU A 322 11.63 -20.12 -3.83
N ILE A 323 11.89 -21.20 -4.56
CA ILE A 323 11.73 -21.21 -6.03
C ILE A 323 10.25 -21.14 -6.39
N GLY A 324 9.41 -21.97 -5.75
CA GLY A 324 7.97 -21.97 -6.01
C GLY A 324 7.33 -20.61 -5.75
N TRP A 325 7.71 -19.93 -4.65
CA TRP A 325 7.21 -18.60 -4.34
C TRP A 325 7.56 -17.57 -5.43
N THR A 326 8.82 -17.55 -5.88
CA THR A 326 9.26 -16.63 -6.94
C THR A 326 8.63 -16.96 -8.29
N VAL A 327 8.67 -18.24 -8.71
CA VAL A 327 8.19 -18.66 -10.03
C VAL A 327 6.66 -18.52 -10.16
N ILE A 328 5.92 -19.01 -9.17
CA ILE A 328 4.45 -18.91 -9.20
C ILE A 328 4.00 -17.45 -9.10
N GLY A 329 4.69 -16.63 -8.29
CA GLY A 329 4.44 -15.19 -8.26
C GLY A 329 4.68 -14.52 -9.61
N TYR A 330 5.80 -14.81 -10.26
CA TYR A 330 6.08 -14.33 -11.61
C TYR A 330 5.01 -14.74 -12.62
N VAL A 331 4.64 -16.03 -12.66
CA VAL A 331 3.60 -16.55 -13.55
C VAL A 331 2.26 -15.86 -13.29
N PHE A 332 1.87 -15.75 -12.02
CA PHE A 332 0.61 -15.14 -11.62
C PHE A 332 0.52 -13.66 -12.05
N PHE A 333 1.54 -12.85 -11.74
CA PHE A 333 1.53 -11.44 -12.08
C PHE A 333 1.71 -11.17 -13.57
N THR A 334 2.38 -12.06 -14.31
CA THR A 334 2.45 -11.98 -15.78
C THR A 334 1.11 -12.30 -16.43
N ALA A 335 0.35 -13.23 -15.85
CA ALA A 335 -0.96 -13.62 -16.35
C ALA A 335 -2.08 -12.58 -16.09
N ILE A 336 -1.85 -11.60 -15.19
CA ILE A 336 -2.78 -10.49 -14.97
C ILE A 336 -2.61 -9.46 -16.11
N ALA A 337 -3.72 -8.88 -16.60
CA ALA A 337 -3.70 -7.93 -17.70
C ALA A 337 -2.96 -6.62 -17.35
N VAL A 338 -3.25 -6.04 -16.19
CA VAL A 338 -2.59 -4.82 -15.71
C VAL A 338 -1.26 -5.18 -15.05
N ARG A 339 -0.15 -4.85 -15.72
CA ARG A 339 1.21 -5.11 -15.23
C ARG A 339 1.87 -3.84 -14.76
N GLU A 340 2.31 -3.85 -13.51
CA GLU A 340 3.10 -2.79 -12.92
C GLU A 340 4.28 -3.40 -12.15
N PRO A 341 5.45 -2.73 -12.08
CA PRO A 341 6.62 -3.23 -11.34
C PRO A 341 6.29 -3.67 -9.92
N ARG A 342 5.46 -2.88 -9.20
CA ARG A 342 5.05 -3.15 -7.82
C ARG A 342 4.32 -4.47 -7.60
N HIS A 343 3.62 -4.97 -8.62
CA HIS A 343 2.86 -6.22 -8.46
C HIS A 343 3.78 -7.40 -8.17
N LEU A 344 4.99 -7.43 -8.76
CA LEU A 344 5.95 -8.51 -8.54
C LEU A 344 6.57 -8.48 -7.14
N MET A 345 6.50 -7.37 -6.39
CA MET A 345 7.22 -7.21 -5.11
C MET A 345 6.95 -8.34 -4.13
N THR A 346 5.71 -8.83 -4.05
CA THR A 346 5.35 -9.91 -3.13
C THR A 346 6.03 -11.24 -3.44
N ALA A 347 6.64 -11.40 -4.63
CA ALA A 347 7.40 -12.57 -5.06
C ALA A 347 8.93 -12.39 -4.92
N LEU A 348 9.42 -11.22 -4.50
CA LEU A 348 10.85 -10.90 -4.39
C LEU A 348 11.55 -11.38 -3.11
N PRO A 349 10.89 -11.56 -1.96
CA PRO A 349 11.56 -11.93 -0.71
C PRO A 349 12.51 -13.13 -0.82
N PRO A 350 12.21 -14.20 -1.61
CA PRO A 350 13.14 -15.31 -1.81
C PRO A 350 14.49 -14.91 -2.38
N LEU A 351 14.54 -13.87 -3.22
CA LEU A 351 15.80 -13.42 -3.84
C LEU A 351 16.79 -12.90 -2.79
N ALA A 352 16.33 -12.12 -1.83
CA ALA A 352 17.16 -11.64 -0.73
C ALA A 352 17.64 -12.79 0.18
N VAL A 353 16.76 -13.79 0.43
CA VAL A 353 17.11 -15.00 1.20
C VAL A 353 18.19 -15.80 0.46
N LEU A 354 18.03 -16.04 -0.84
CA LEU A 354 18.99 -16.78 -1.66
C LEU A 354 20.34 -16.06 -1.73
N ALA A 355 20.33 -14.74 -1.97
CA ALA A 355 21.56 -13.92 -2.01
C ALA A 355 22.35 -14.02 -0.68
N ALA A 356 21.66 -13.85 0.44
CA ALA A 356 22.30 -13.92 1.75
C ALA A 356 22.79 -15.33 2.10
N CYS A 357 22.02 -16.38 1.79
CA CYS A 357 22.42 -17.77 2.00
C CYS A 357 23.61 -18.16 1.12
N ALA A 358 23.67 -17.64 -0.12
CA ALA A 358 24.82 -17.85 -0.99
C ALA A 358 26.11 -17.31 -0.38
N LEU A 359 26.10 -16.04 0.03
CA LEU A 359 27.26 -15.41 0.67
C LEU A 359 27.66 -16.13 1.97
N ASP A 360 26.70 -16.51 2.81
CA ASP A 360 26.94 -17.19 4.09
C ASP A 360 27.55 -18.60 3.93
N ARG A 361 27.36 -19.25 2.77
CA ARG A 361 27.78 -20.63 2.52
C ARG A 361 28.92 -20.79 1.54
N LEU A 362 29.05 -19.89 0.56
CA LEU A 362 30.11 -19.95 -0.45
C LEU A 362 31.41 -19.29 0.03
N LEU A 363 31.31 -18.35 0.97
CA LEU A 363 32.45 -17.71 1.60
C LEU A 363 32.81 -18.38 2.94
N PRO A 364 34.06 -18.19 3.45
CA PRO A 364 34.47 -18.72 4.75
C PRO A 364 33.47 -18.32 5.86
N ARG A 365 33.17 -19.24 6.77
CA ARG A 365 32.11 -19.11 7.80
C ARG A 365 32.13 -17.80 8.62
N ARG A 366 33.32 -17.19 8.81
CA ARG A 366 33.43 -15.93 9.59
C ARG A 366 33.17 -14.69 8.75
N THR A 367 33.38 -14.74 7.45
CA THR A 367 33.29 -13.58 6.54
C THR A 367 32.01 -13.55 5.75
N GLY A 368 31.45 -14.70 5.33
CA GLY A 368 30.27 -14.75 4.47
C GLY A 368 29.05 -14.00 5.03
N GLY A 369 28.74 -14.20 6.31
CA GLY A 369 27.65 -13.47 6.96
C GLY A 369 27.90 -11.96 7.08
N LEU A 370 29.16 -11.55 7.33
CA LEU A 370 29.53 -10.12 7.40
C LEU A 370 29.48 -9.46 6.02
N VAL A 371 29.90 -10.16 4.97
CA VAL A 371 29.78 -9.68 3.58
C VAL A 371 28.31 -9.52 3.21
N ALA A 372 27.45 -10.48 3.55
CA ALA A 372 26.00 -10.34 3.33
C ALA A 372 25.41 -9.12 4.05
N LEU A 373 25.84 -8.87 5.29
CA LEU A 373 25.44 -7.69 6.05
C LEU A 373 25.93 -6.39 5.38
N ALA A 374 27.20 -6.34 4.99
CA ALA A 374 27.79 -5.17 4.34
C ALA A 374 27.08 -4.84 3.01
N VAL A 375 26.82 -5.87 2.18
CA VAL A 375 26.05 -5.70 0.93
C VAL A 375 24.64 -5.18 1.22
N GLY A 376 23.93 -5.79 2.17
CA GLY A 376 22.59 -5.36 2.53
C GLY A 376 22.55 -3.91 3.03
N ALA A 377 23.49 -3.53 3.90
CA ALA A 377 23.61 -2.17 4.39
C ALA A 377 23.97 -1.19 3.26
N GLY A 378 24.87 -1.58 2.35
CA GLY A 378 25.26 -0.76 1.20
C GLY A 378 24.10 -0.54 0.22
N VAL A 379 23.35 -1.61 -0.11
CA VAL A 379 22.17 -1.52 -0.98
C VAL A 379 21.12 -0.59 -0.37
N LEU A 380 20.79 -0.78 0.91
CA LEU A 380 19.83 0.08 1.59
C LEU A 380 20.29 1.56 1.62
N ALA A 381 21.55 1.79 2.01
CA ALA A 381 22.11 3.14 2.09
C ALA A 381 22.10 3.83 0.72
N TRP A 382 22.47 3.11 -0.33
CA TRP A 382 22.42 3.60 -1.71
C TRP A 382 21.00 4.00 -2.10
N THR A 383 20.03 3.08 -1.90
CA THR A 383 18.64 3.31 -2.28
C THR A 383 18.01 4.47 -1.49
N VAL A 384 18.29 4.56 -0.18
CA VAL A 384 17.77 5.67 0.64
C VAL A 384 18.36 7.02 0.19
N ALA A 385 19.65 7.04 -0.23
CA ALA A 385 20.33 8.27 -0.60
C ALA A 385 20.08 8.73 -2.04
N TYR A 386 19.91 7.81 -2.98
CA TYR A 386 19.99 8.12 -4.41
C TYR A 386 18.74 7.75 -5.22
N GLU A 387 17.89 6.80 -4.74
CA GLU A 387 16.68 6.47 -5.48
C GLU A 387 15.66 7.62 -5.41
N PRO A 388 15.21 8.14 -6.56
CA PRO A 388 14.30 9.25 -6.60
C PRO A 388 12.92 8.85 -6.04
N VAL A 389 12.37 9.70 -5.18
CA VAL A 389 11.01 9.53 -4.67
C VAL A 389 10.11 10.53 -5.38
N PRO A 390 9.06 10.07 -6.06
CA PRO A 390 8.11 10.96 -6.71
C PRO A 390 7.44 11.89 -5.70
N THR A 391 7.35 13.17 -6.05
CA THR A 391 6.69 14.21 -5.23
C THR A 391 5.62 14.93 -6.02
N VAL A 392 4.60 15.39 -5.30
CA VAL A 392 3.56 16.32 -5.75
C VAL A 392 3.46 17.42 -4.72
N ILE A 393 3.26 18.67 -5.14
CA ILE A 393 3.17 19.82 -4.25
C ILE A 393 2.13 20.80 -4.80
N GLY A 394 1.21 21.25 -3.94
CA GLY A 394 0.24 22.30 -4.28
C GLY A 394 -1.21 21.99 -3.87
N TYR A 395 -1.61 20.73 -3.78
CA TYR A 395 -2.98 20.36 -3.40
C TYR A 395 -3.30 20.70 -1.94
N LYS A 396 -2.38 20.42 -1.02
CA LYS A 396 -2.56 20.76 0.41
C LYS A 396 -2.67 22.28 0.59
N GLN A 397 -1.81 23.04 -0.09
CA GLN A 397 -1.86 24.51 -0.05
C GLN A 397 -3.19 25.04 -0.60
N MET A 398 -3.68 24.46 -1.70
CA MET A 398 -4.96 24.80 -2.29
C MET A 398 -6.13 24.43 -1.36
N ALA A 399 -6.08 23.27 -0.71
CA ALA A 399 -7.08 22.86 0.27
C ALA A 399 -7.11 23.78 1.50
N ASP A 400 -5.95 24.22 1.98
CA ASP A 400 -5.84 25.16 3.09
C ASP A 400 -6.43 26.53 2.71
N TYR A 401 -6.08 27.05 1.53
CA TYR A 401 -6.66 28.29 1.02
C TYR A 401 -8.20 28.21 0.95
N VAL A 402 -8.73 27.12 0.39
CA VAL A 402 -10.18 26.88 0.32
C VAL A 402 -10.79 26.87 1.70
N ALA A 403 -10.21 26.12 2.64
CA ALA A 403 -10.71 26.00 4.01
C ALA A 403 -10.77 27.37 4.73
N GLU A 404 -9.86 28.29 4.43
CA GLU A 404 -9.80 29.64 5.01
C GLU A 404 -10.70 30.65 4.29
N SER A 405 -11.01 30.40 3.01
CA SER A 405 -11.72 31.36 2.13
C SER A 405 -13.23 31.17 2.09
N VAL A 406 -13.76 30.04 2.58
CA VAL A 406 -15.20 29.72 2.49
C VAL A 406 -15.92 29.86 3.83
N PRO A 407 -17.24 30.17 3.83
CA PRO A 407 -18.05 30.24 5.05
C PRO A 407 -18.20 28.88 5.73
N ALA A 408 -18.81 28.84 6.90
CA ALA A 408 -19.17 27.60 7.56
C ALA A 408 -20.21 26.82 6.73
N ASN A 409 -20.11 25.49 6.74
CA ASN A 409 -20.95 24.54 5.98
C ASN A 409 -20.90 24.77 4.45
N ALA A 410 -19.74 25.23 3.96
CA ALA A 410 -19.54 25.51 2.55
C ALA A 410 -19.52 24.25 1.68
N ARG A 411 -19.96 24.44 0.42
CA ARG A 411 -19.89 23.42 -0.62
C ARG A 411 -18.91 23.84 -1.70
N VAL A 412 -17.95 22.96 -1.97
CA VAL A 412 -16.86 23.22 -2.92
C VAL A 412 -16.97 22.24 -4.09
N LEU A 413 -17.06 22.77 -5.31
CA LEU A 413 -16.99 21.94 -6.51
C LEU A 413 -15.53 21.76 -6.93
N PHE A 414 -15.08 20.53 -7.04
CA PHE A 414 -13.75 20.19 -7.51
C PHE A 414 -13.80 19.56 -8.91
N SER A 415 -13.04 20.12 -9.84
CA SER A 415 -12.90 19.66 -11.22
C SER A 415 -11.43 19.51 -11.58
N GLY A 416 -10.87 18.34 -11.51
CA GLY A 416 -9.45 18.12 -11.82
C GLY A 416 -8.94 16.73 -11.50
N TYR A 417 -7.70 16.44 -11.89
CA TYR A 417 -7.00 15.22 -11.53
C TYR A 417 -6.64 15.21 -10.04
N ARG A 418 -6.33 14.02 -9.52
CA ARG A 418 -5.87 13.80 -8.12
C ARG A 418 -6.84 14.37 -7.07
N ASP A 419 -8.13 14.26 -7.35
CA ASP A 419 -9.20 14.62 -6.42
C ASP A 419 -8.93 14.14 -4.99
N GLY A 420 -8.35 12.94 -4.83
CA GLY A 420 -8.00 12.39 -3.53
C GLY A 420 -7.04 13.27 -2.72
N ASN A 421 -6.06 13.94 -3.35
CA ASN A 421 -5.14 14.84 -2.64
C ASN A 421 -5.89 16.06 -2.07
N PHE A 422 -6.73 16.70 -2.88
CA PHE A 422 -7.52 17.85 -2.43
C PHE A 422 -8.49 17.48 -1.32
N VAL A 423 -9.25 16.37 -1.52
CA VAL A 423 -10.24 15.89 -0.54
C VAL A 423 -9.55 15.46 0.76
N PHE A 424 -8.40 14.78 0.68
CA PHE A 424 -7.63 14.44 1.87
C PHE A 424 -7.07 15.70 2.56
N GLY A 425 -6.57 16.67 1.78
CA GLY A 425 -6.11 17.96 2.30
C GLY A 425 -7.17 18.66 3.13
N LEU A 426 -8.43 18.72 2.65
CA LEU A 426 -9.56 19.25 3.41
C LEU A 426 -9.88 18.38 4.64
N ARG A 427 -9.84 17.03 4.50
CA ARG A 427 -10.10 16.15 5.64
C ARG A 427 -9.07 16.27 6.76
N THR A 428 -7.83 16.69 6.48
CA THR A 428 -6.82 16.96 7.52
C THR A 428 -7.13 18.19 8.37
N ARG A 429 -8.01 19.08 7.90
CA ARG A 429 -8.47 20.27 8.62
C ARG A 429 -9.56 19.88 9.62
N GLU A 430 -9.16 19.51 10.83
CA GLU A 430 -10.10 19.12 11.90
C GLU A 430 -10.99 20.31 12.34
N ASP A 431 -10.54 21.53 12.13
CA ASP A 431 -11.26 22.78 12.37
C ASP A 431 -12.32 23.09 11.30
N ARG A 432 -12.25 22.45 10.13
CA ARG A 432 -13.13 22.71 8.98
C ARG A 432 -13.77 21.42 8.44
N ARG A 433 -14.26 20.60 9.34
CA ARG A 433 -15.01 19.37 8.99
C ARG A 433 -16.44 19.62 8.51
N ASP A 434 -16.83 20.85 8.44
CA ASP A 434 -18.08 21.32 7.91
C ASP A 434 -18.12 21.43 6.37
N ILE A 435 -16.95 21.46 5.70
CA ILE A 435 -16.86 21.62 4.25
C ILE A 435 -17.24 20.33 3.54
N THR A 436 -18.12 20.45 2.53
CA THR A 436 -18.49 19.35 1.63
C THR A 436 -17.86 19.56 0.26
N THR A 437 -17.15 18.55 -0.23
CA THR A 437 -16.58 18.55 -1.59
C THR A 437 -17.51 17.81 -2.54
N ILE A 438 -17.83 18.42 -3.69
CA ILE A 438 -18.58 17.79 -4.78
C ILE A 438 -17.65 17.65 -5.97
N ARG A 439 -17.59 16.48 -6.58
CA ARG A 439 -16.72 16.24 -7.75
C ARG A 439 -17.51 16.50 -9.03
N ALA A 440 -16.99 17.41 -9.87
CA ALA A 440 -17.62 17.76 -11.15
C ALA A 440 -17.70 16.56 -12.12
N ASP A 441 -16.67 15.70 -12.13
CA ASP A 441 -16.66 14.49 -12.96
C ASP A 441 -17.72 13.45 -12.52
N LYS A 442 -18.10 13.40 -11.26
CA LYS A 442 -19.19 12.55 -10.76
C LYS A 442 -20.57 13.18 -10.94
N LEU A 443 -20.61 14.49 -11.04
CA LEU A 443 -21.85 15.25 -11.21
C LEU A 443 -22.27 15.34 -12.67
N LEU A 444 -21.31 15.52 -13.59
CA LEU A 444 -21.55 15.80 -15.01
C LEU A 444 -21.29 14.60 -15.91
N LEU A 445 -20.58 13.59 -15.43
CA LEU A 445 -20.15 12.43 -16.21
C LEU A 445 -20.52 11.12 -15.51
N ARG A 446 -20.75 10.09 -16.30
CA ARG A 446 -20.89 8.71 -15.82
C ARG A 446 -19.60 7.96 -16.05
N ILE A 447 -18.71 7.98 -15.07
CA ILE A 447 -17.40 7.30 -15.12
C ILE A 447 -17.38 6.18 -14.08
N ALA A 448 -16.99 4.97 -14.51
CA ALA A 448 -16.82 3.85 -13.58
C ALA A 448 -15.63 4.09 -12.64
N ILE A 449 -14.41 3.76 -13.05
CA ILE A 449 -13.18 3.99 -12.27
C ILE A 449 -12.21 4.85 -13.06
N GLU A 450 -12.02 4.51 -14.33
CA GLU A 450 -11.07 5.11 -15.25
C GLU A 450 -11.75 5.45 -16.55
N ARG A 451 -11.32 6.56 -17.15
CA ARG A 451 -11.85 7.03 -18.42
C ARG A 451 -11.76 6.00 -19.56
N ARG A 452 -10.66 5.23 -19.62
CA ARG A 452 -10.44 4.19 -20.63
C ARG A 452 -11.49 3.05 -20.61
N ARG A 453 -12.25 2.93 -19.50
CA ARG A 453 -13.32 1.93 -19.32
C ARG A 453 -14.69 2.42 -19.73
N GLY A 454 -14.75 3.57 -20.34
CA GLY A 454 -15.96 4.22 -20.80
C GLY A 454 -16.35 5.43 -19.96
N VAL A 455 -16.81 6.44 -20.69
CA VAL A 455 -17.36 7.68 -20.14
C VAL A 455 -18.69 7.92 -20.83
N GLY A 456 -19.74 8.08 -20.04
CA GLY A 456 -21.02 8.61 -20.49
C GLY A 456 -21.10 10.09 -20.16
N GLU A 457 -21.52 10.90 -21.10
CA GLU A 457 -21.82 12.31 -20.88
C GLU A 457 -23.30 12.45 -20.53
N ALA A 458 -23.65 13.40 -19.66
CA ALA A 458 -25.04 13.61 -19.22
C ALA A 458 -25.83 14.53 -20.14
N ASP A 459 -25.17 15.11 -21.14
CA ASP A 459 -25.66 16.04 -22.17
C ASP A 459 -26.35 17.32 -21.61
N TYR A 460 -25.76 17.88 -20.53
CA TYR A 460 -26.20 19.14 -19.98
C TYR A 460 -25.79 20.33 -20.85
N SER A 461 -26.72 21.25 -21.10
CA SER A 461 -26.39 22.57 -21.68
C SER A 461 -25.62 23.43 -20.67
N GLN A 462 -24.96 24.51 -21.13
CA GLN A 462 -24.29 25.48 -20.24
C GLN A 462 -25.25 26.08 -19.21
N ALA A 463 -26.49 26.42 -19.63
CA ALA A 463 -27.51 26.94 -18.74
C ALA A 463 -27.90 25.93 -17.64
N GLN A 464 -28.01 24.66 -17.99
CA GLN A 464 -28.31 23.60 -17.01
C GLN A 464 -27.13 23.38 -16.05
N ILE A 465 -25.87 23.41 -16.49
CA ILE A 465 -24.68 23.33 -15.61
C ILE A 465 -24.66 24.54 -14.65
N ALA A 466 -24.88 25.76 -15.14
CA ALA A 466 -24.94 26.94 -14.30
C ALA A 466 -26.08 26.86 -13.26
N ALA A 467 -27.26 26.41 -13.68
CA ALA A 467 -28.40 26.20 -12.80
C ALA A 467 -28.13 25.11 -11.74
N LEU A 468 -27.46 24.03 -12.11
CA LEU A 468 -27.06 22.94 -11.19
C LEU A 468 -26.10 23.46 -10.12
N ILE A 469 -25.07 24.23 -10.49
CA ILE A 469 -24.13 24.85 -9.55
C ILE A 469 -24.86 25.78 -8.58
N ARG A 470 -25.77 26.62 -9.09
CA ARG A 470 -26.61 27.51 -8.24
C ARG A 470 -27.50 26.74 -7.29
N ASN A 471 -28.23 25.73 -7.76
CA ASN A 471 -29.14 24.93 -6.96
C ASN A 471 -28.42 24.15 -5.86
N LEU A 472 -27.20 23.66 -6.13
CA LEU A 472 -26.35 23.00 -5.15
C LEU A 472 -25.78 23.99 -4.13
N GLY A 473 -25.85 25.30 -4.39
CA GLY A 473 -25.28 26.33 -3.51
C GLY A 473 -23.77 26.17 -3.35
N ILE A 474 -23.06 26.14 -4.48
CA ILE A 474 -21.61 26.02 -4.48
C ILE A 474 -20.98 27.37 -4.12
N ASP A 475 -20.24 27.40 -3.03
CA ASP A 475 -19.57 28.59 -2.52
C ASP A 475 -18.25 28.88 -3.26
N LEU A 476 -17.60 27.83 -3.76
CA LEU A 476 -16.31 27.96 -4.42
C LEU A 476 -16.06 26.81 -5.39
N ILE A 477 -15.44 27.09 -6.54
CA ILE A 477 -15.12 26.08 -7.54
C ILE A 477 -13.60 26.03 -7.71
N VAL A 478 -13.03 24.84 -7.59
CA VAL A 478 -11.62 24.53 -7.84
C VAL A 478 -11.53 23.79 -9.16
N ALA A 479 -11.09 24.46 -10.20
CA ALA A 479 -11.04 23.91 -11.55
C ALA A 479 -9.61 23.84 -12.09
N GLN A 480 -9.20 22.65 -12.51
CA GLN A 480 -7.95 22.46 -13.24
C GLN A 480 -8.11 22.97 -14.66
N ASP A 481 -7.12 23.76 -15.10
CA ASP A 481 -7.08 24.31 -16.46
C ASP A 481 -7.05 23.17 -17.49
N SER A 482 -7.99 23.19 -18.44
CA SER A 482 -8.12 22.20 -19.52
C SER A 482 -8.41 20.75 -19.05
N PHE A 483 -8.98 20.53 -17.86
CA PHE A 483 -9.34 19.21 -17.39
C PHE A 483 -10.37 18.55 -18.31
N TRP A 484 -9.97 17.43 -18.97
CA TRP A 484 -10.76 16.68 -19.93
C TRP A 484 -11.48 17.55 -20.98
N ALA A 485 -10.76 18.53 -21.53
CA ALA A 485 -11.30 19.46 -22.51
C ALA A 485 -11.77 18.82 -23.84
N ASP A 486 -11.52 17.54 -24.05
CA ASP A 486 -12.06 16.75 -25.15
C ASP A 486 -13.52 16.29 -24.90
N LEU A 487 -14.01 16.29 -23.64
CA LEU A 487 -15.40 16.00 -23.30
C LEU A 487 -16.27 17.24 -23.38
N ALA A 488 -17.48 17.10 -23.91
CA ALA A 488 -18.37 18.25 -24.17
C ALA A 488 -18.82 18.93 -22.87
N GLU A 489 -19.23 18.15 -21.85
CA GLU A 489 -19.63 18.69 -20.56
C GLU A 489 -18.52 19.45 -19.85
N MET A 490 -17.27 18.98 -19.94
CA MET A 490 -16.14 19.64 -19.29
C MET A 490 -15.78 20.94 -20.01
N ARG A 491 -15.89 21.00 -21.34
CA ARG A 491 -15.81 22.27 -22.09
C ARG A 491 -16.91 23.25 -21.72
N ARG A 492 -18.18 22.74 -21.59
CA ARG A 492 -19.32 23.57 -21.18
C ARG A 492 -19.13 24.10 -19.77
N LEU A 493 -18.63 23.27 -18.83
CA LEU A 493 -18.27 23.73 -17.48
C LEU A 493 -17.21 24.84 -17.54
N ALA A 494 -16.13 24.67 -18.29
CA ALA A 494 -15.10 25.70 -18.46
C ALA A 494 -15.68 26.99 -19.05
N ALA A 495 -16.59 26.92 -20.03
CA ALA A 495 -17.27 28.08 -20.60
C ALA A 495 -18.19 28.76 -19.57
N VAL A 496 -18.91 28.01 -18.73
CA VAL A 496 -19.71 28.57 -17.62
C VAL A 496 -18.82 29.32 -16.63
N LEU A 497 -17.67 28.75 -16.25
CA LEU A 497 -16.74 29.39 -15.29
C LEU A 497 -16.03 30.63 -15.87
N SER A 498 -15.91 30.73 -17.21
CA SER A 498 -15.39 31.92 -17.89
C SER A 498 -16.46 32.99 -18.13
N GLY A 499 -17.70 32.74 -17.79
CA GLY A 499 -18.83 33.67 -17.94
C GLY A 499 -18.92 34.67 -16.79
N PRO A 500 -19.87 35.62 -16.89
CA PRO A 500 -20.01 36.74 -15.94
C PRO A 500 -20.46 36.33 -14.54
N ASP A 501 -20.98 35.12 -14.39
CA ASP A 501 -21.49 34.59 -13.10
C ASP A 501 -20.37 34.19 -12.15
N PHE A 502 -19.13 34.09 -12.61
CA PHE A 502 -17.99 33.64 -11.82
C PHE A 502 -16.77 34.55 -12.02
N ALA A 503 -16.01 34.75 -10.95
CA ALA A 503 -14.75 35.49 -10.99
C ALA A 503 -13.59 34.63 -10.50
N PRO A 504 -12.40 34.67 -11.12
CA PRO A 504 -11.22 34.02 -10.60
C PRO A 504 -10.80 34.69 -9.29
N ALA A 505 -10.61 33.91 -8.25
CA ALA A 505 -10.23 34.35 -6.91
C ALA A 505 -8.76 34.04 -6.58
N ALA A 506 -8.23 32.93 -7.10
CA ALA A 506 -6.84 32.55 -6.90
C ALA A 506 -6.38 31.57 -7.99
N HIS A 507 -5.06 31.46 -8.14
CA HIS A 507 -4.43 30.51 -9.07
C HIS A 507 -3.35 29.72 -8.32
N PHE A 508 -3.31 28.39 -8.57
CA PHE A 508 -2.35 27.47 -7.96
C PHE A 508 -1.62 26.67 -9.01
N SER A 509 -0.29 26.62 -8.89
CA SER A 509 0.56 25.75 -9.70
C SER A 509 0.88 24.47 -8.95
N ILE A 510 0.73 23.33 -9.62
CA ILE A 510 1.07 22.03 -9.07
C ILE A 510 2.50 21.67 -9.47
N GLY A 511 3.37 21.61 -8.49
CA GLY A 511 4.79 21.25 -8.62
C GLY A 511 5.10 19.78 -8.34
N GLY A 512 6.39 19.43 -8.40
CA GLY A 512 6.94 18.12 -8.05
C GLY A 512 7.73 17.44 -9.17
N THR A 513 8.22 16.23 -8.94
CA THR A 513 9.19 15.55 -9.80
C THR A 513 8.57 14.71 -10.92
N MET A 514 7.28 14.38 -10.85
CA MET A 514 6.61 13.62 -11.91
C MET A 514 6.14 14.55 -13.04
N GLY A 515 6.31 14.14 -14.30
CA GLY A 515 5.64 14.77 -15.43
C GLY A 515 4.12 14.63 -15.27
N ARG A 516 3.37 15.76 -15.41
CA ARG A 516 1.94 15.78 -15.07
C ARG A 516 1.12 16.60 -16.05
N THR A 517 -0.15 16.20 -16.12
CA THR A 517 -1.20 16.95 -16.82
C THR A 517 -1.92 17.94 -15.89
N ASP A 518 -1.80 17.78 -14.56
CA ASP A 518 -2.43 18.59 -13.52
C ASP A 518 -1.53 19.77 -13.08
N LYS A 519 -1.14 20.62 -14.01
CA LYS A 519 -0.13 21.68 -13.76
C LYS A 519 -0.67 22.91 -13.04
N SER A 520 -1.93 23.27 -13.30
CA SER A 520 -2.50 24.51 -12.79
C SER A 520 -4.00 24.38 -12.49
N PHE A 521 -4.41 25.10 -11.48
CA PHE A 521 -5.80 25.23 -11.04
C PHE A 521 -6.15 26.69 -10.86
N THR A 522 -7.35 27.06 -11.32
CA THR A 522 -7.96 28.36 -11.02
C THR A 522 -9.13 28.13 -10.06
N ILE A 523 -9.17 28.94 -9.02
CA ILE A 523 -10.28 28.94 -8.05
C ILE A 523 -11.23 30.05 -8.46
N TYR A 524 -12.51 29.71 -8.61
CA TYR A 524 -13.57 30.63 -8.99
C TYR A 524 -14.53 30.85 -7.84
N ARG A 525 -15.00 32.08 -7.71
CA ARG A 525 -16.06 32.47 -6.77
C ARG A 525 -17.29 32.94 -7.56
N PRO A 526 -18.52 32.52 -7.14
CA PRO A 526 -19.75 33.07 -7.72
C PRO A 526 -19.85 34.59 -7.52
N ASN A 527 -20.32 35.31 -8.54
CA ASN A 527 -20.63 36.75 -8.51
C ASN A 527 -22.07 37.03 -8.05
N TYR A 528 -22.74 36.03 -7.50
CA TYR A 528 -24.13 36.12 -7.00
C TYR A 528 -24.21 35.58 -5.57
N PRO A 529 -25.22 35.98 -4.78
CA PRO A 529 -25.43 35.41 -3.46
C PRO A 529 -25.68 33.92 -3.53
N VAL A 530 -24.94 33.15 -2.73
CA VAL A 530 -25.05 31.70 -2.71
C VAL A 530 -26.18 31.27 -1.76
N GLU A 531 -27.18 30.55 -2.28
CA GLU A 531 -28.23 29.93 -1.51
C GLU A 531 -28.25 28.43 -1.70
N GLN A 532 -28.16 27.68 -0.62
CA GLN A 532 -28.18 26.20 -0.65
C GLN A 532 -29.63 25.69 -0.79
N LYS A 533 -30.14 25.63 -2.02
CA LYS A 533 -31.50 25.19 -2.32
C LYS A 533 -31.69 23.69 -2.24
N SER A 534 -30.75 22.93 -2.78
CA SER A 534 -30.80 21.46 -2.70
C SER A 534 -30.16 20.96 -1.42
N ARG A 535 -30.88 20.16 -0.65
CA ARG A 535 -30.39 19.48 0.55
C ARG A 535 -29.95 18.04 0.29
N THR A 536 -30.26 17.52 -0.89
CA THR A 536 -29.94 16.13 -1.27
C THR A 536 -29.11 16.11 -2.53
N LEU A 537 -28.15 15.18 -2.59
CA LEU A 537 -27.37 14.85 -3.77
C LEU A 537 -27.48 13.36 -4.02
N GLU A 538 -27.67 12.99 -5.29
CA GLU A 538 -27.63 11.62 -5.76
C GLU A 538 -26.56 11.50 -6.83
N LEU A 539 -25.63 10.55 -6.65
CA LEU A 539 -24.53 10.30 -7.58
C LEU A 539 -24.65 8.89 -8.14
N ASP A 540 -24.53 8.77 -9.45
CA ASP A 540 -24.42 7.47 -10.12
C ASP A 540 -23.09 6.81 -9.75
N MET A 541 -23.17 5.55 -9.31
CA MET A 541 -22.01 4.73 -8.96
C MET A 541 -21.94 3.48 -9.86
N PRO A 542 -21.48 3.63 -11.12
CA PRO A 542 -21.49 2.53 -12.09
C PRO A 542 -20.74 1.28 -11.63
N ILE A 543 -19.72 1.46 -10.75
CA ILE A 543 -18.93 0.35 -10.20
C ILE A 543 -19.79 -0.61 -9.38
N PHE A 544 -20.79 -0.08 -8.65
CA PHE A 544 -21.66 -0.86 -7.78
C PHE A 544 -23.01 -1.15 -8.43
N GLY A 545 -23.22 -0.69 -9.68
CA GLY A 545 -24.50 -0.82 -10.38
C GLY A 545 -25.66 -0.09 -9.70
N GLY A 546 -25.38 0.95 -8.90
CA GLY A 546 -26.34 1.66 -8.08
C GLY A 546 -26.05 3.15 -7.98
N LYS A 547 -26.82 3.82 -7.11
CA LYS A 547 -26.65 5.23 -6.78
C LYS A 547 -26.34 5.39 -5.30
N ILE A 548 -25.54 6.37 -4.97
CA ILE A 548 -25.36 6.85 -3.59
C ILE A 548 -26.09 8.18 -3.49
N GLY A 549 -27.01 8.25 -2.54
CA GLY A 549 -27.80 9.45 -2.28
C GLY A 549 -27.88 9.76 -0.80
N GLY A 550 -27.95 11.03 -0.46
CA GLY A 550 -28.09 11.45 0.93
C GLY A 550 -28.25 12.96 1.09
N GLN A 551 -28.41 13.37 2.33
CA GLN A 551 -28.42 14.78 2.67
C GLN A 551 -27.02 15.36 2.63
N LEU A 552 -26.86 16.45 1.89
CA LEU A 552 -25.68 17.31 1.98
C LEU A 552 -25.73 18.03 3.33
N ARG A 553 -24.63 17.99 4.05
CA ARG A 553 -24.47 18.74 5.30
C ARG A 553 -24.32 20.22 5.03
#